data_8ae04c20ed44db5d9d62384e1a191ff7
#
_entry.id   8ae04c20ed44db5d9d62384e1a191ff7
#
_cell.length_a   1.000
_cell.length_b   1.000
_cell.length_c   1.000
_cell.angle_alpha   90.00
_cell.angle_beta   90.00
_cell.angle_gamma   90.00
#
_symmetry.space_group_name_H-M   'P 1'
#
loop_
_entity.id
_entity.type
_entity.pdbx_description
1 polymer ?
#
loop_
_entity_poly.entity_id
_entity_poly.type
_entity_poly.pdbx_seq_one_letter_code
_entity_poly.pdbx_strand_id
1 'polypeptide(L)'
;MSSLTSLTAISPVDGRYAGKVDALRNTTSEYGLIRFRVHVEVSWLEQLAHDKNIPEVPLMSGQAAWHLRGITRDFDVEHAERIKAIEATTNHDVKAVEYFIKEQMAEHEELAGMSEFVHFACTSEDINNLSYSLMLKEAREILLPKMDQVISAIRRQAHA
;
A
#
# COMPACT_ATOMS: atom_id res chain seq x y z
N MET A 1 30.56 1.54 -7.37
CA MET A 1 29.28 1.12 -7.99
C MET A 1 28.77 2.29 -8.81
N SER A 2 28.32 2.05 -10.05
CA SER A 2 27.70 3.10 -10.87
C SER A 2 26.38 3.51 -10.22
N SER A 3 26.11 4.81 -10.13
CA SER A 3 24.81 5.33 -9.64
C SER A 3 23.69 4.87 -10.58
N LEU A 4 22.51 4.63 -10.04
CA LEU A 4 21.33 4.31 -10.83
C LEU A 4 20.95 5.53 -11.68
N THR A 5 21.00 5.35 -13.00
CA THR A 5 20.60 6.36 -13.99
C THR A 5 19.73 5.70 -15.05
N SER A 6 19.13 6.49 -15.93
CA SER A 6 18.38 5.95 -17.07
C SER A 6 19.21 5.04 -18.00
N LEU A 7 20.54 5.20 -18.02
CA LEU A 7 21.46 4.37 -18.80
C LEU A 7 21.88 3.09 -18.08
N THR A 8 21.85 3.09 -16.75
CA THR A 8 22.27 1.94 -15.92
C THR A 8 21.07 1.18 -15.32
N ALA A 9 19.83 1.63 -15.58
CA ALA A 9 18.62 0.93 -15.17
C ALA A 9 18.48 -0.40 -15.91
N ILE A 10 18.15 -1.46 -15.17
CA ILE A 10 18.02 -2.82 -15.70
C ILE A 10 16.77 -2.93 -16.59
N SER A 11 15.71 -2.24 -16.24
CA SER A 11 14.46 -2.22 -17.01
C SER A 11 14.30 -0.92 -17.80
N PRO A 12 13.88 -0.99 -19.08
CA PRO A 12 13.51 0.20 -19.85
C PRO A 12 12.39 1.04 -19.19
N VAL A 13 11.52 0.41 -18.39
CA VAL A 13 10.44 1.07 -17.68
C VAL A 13 11.00 2.02 -16.61
N ASP A 14 12.07 1.63 -15.90
CA ASP A 14 12.74 2.47 -14.91
C ASP A 14 13.85 3.35 -15.50
N GLY A 15 14.22 3.11 -16.76
CA GLY A 15 15.23 3.87 -17.49
C GLY A 15 14.61 4.81 -18.51
N ARG A 16 14.73 4.40 -19.77
CA ARG A 16 14.33 5.18 -20.96
C ARG A 16 12.89 5.68 -20.93
N TYR A 17 11.97 4.87 -20.40
CA TYR A 17 10.54 5.15 -20.36
C TYR A 17 10.03 5.59 -19.00
N ALA A 18 10.89 5.85 -18.02
CA ALA A 18 10.51 6.19 -16.65
C ALA A 18 9.46 7.31 -16.60
N GLY A 19 9.66 8.40 -17.36
CA GLY A 19 8.71 9.52 -17.41
C GLY A 19 7.39 9.22 -18.14
N LYS A 20 7.29 8.07 -18.87
CA LYS A 20 6.05 7.66 -19.54
C LYS A 20 5.13 6.81 -18.65
N VAL A 21 5.68 6.23 -17.59
CA VAL A 21 4.98 5.33 -16.67
C VAL A 21 4.80 5.93 -15.27
N ASP A 22 5.06 7.21 -15.14
CA ASP A 22 5.06 7.93 -13.85
C ASP A 22 3.73 7.78 -13.10
N ALA A 23 2.60 7.77 -13.82
CA ALA A 23 1.28 7.56 -13.25
C ALA A 23 1.10 6.20 -12.53
N LEU A 24 1.95 5.21 -12.81
CA LEU A 24 1.90 3.89 -12.18
C LEU A 24 2.74 3.79 -10.90
N ARG A 25 3.61 4.77 -10.60
CA ARG A 25 4.57 4.67 -9.49
C ARG A 25 3.90 4.48 -8.14
N ASN A 26 2.84 5.23 -7.88
CA ASN A 26 2.11 5.14 -6.61
C ASN A 26 1.37 3.81 -6.42
N THR A 27 1.24 3.02 -7.49
CA THR A 27 0.43 1.80 -7.49
C THR A 27 1.29 0.54 -7.66
N THR A 28 2.26 0.55 -8.60
CA THR A 28 2.96 -0.68 -9.01
C THR A 28 4.44 -0.73 -8.57
N SER A 29 4.91 0.27 -7.83
CA SER A 29 6.24 0.28 -7.23
C SER A 29 6.24 -0.43 -5.86
N GLU A 30 7.42 -0.59 -5.27
CA GLU A 30 7.55 -1.05 -3.88
C GLU A 30 6.84 -0.12 -2.90
N TYR A 31 6.92 1.21 -3.11
CA TYR A 31 6.12 2.19 -2.37
C TYR A 31 4.62 1.88 -2.46
N GLY A 32 4.12 1.59 -3.67
CA GLY A 32 2.72 1.19 -3.88
C GLY A 32 2.36 -0.05 -3.09
N LEU A 33 3.19 -1.10 -3.11
CA LEU A 33 2.96 -2.32 -2.34
C LEU A 33 2.92 -2.05 -0.83
N ILE A 34 3.88 -1.28 -0.29
CA ILE A 34 3.93 -0.92 1.12
C ILE A 34 2.68 -0.12 1.51
N ARG A 35 2.28 0.87 0.73
CA ARG A 35 1.06 1.67 0.92
C ARG A 35 -0.19 0.79 1.01
N PHE A 36 -0.32 -0.19 0.12
CA PHE A 36 -1.47 -1.11 0.15
C PHE A 36 -1.41 -2.07 1.32
N ARG A 37 -0.25 -2.54 1.74
CA ARG A 37 -0.12 -3.34 2.97
C ARG A 37 -0.58 -2.58 4.20
N VAL A 38 -0.17 -1.32 4.35
CA VAL A 38 -0.66 -0.43 5.42
C VAL A 38 -2.18 -0.28 5.35
N HIS A 39 -2.72 -0.05 4.15
CA HIS A 39 -4.16 0.08 3.94
C HIS A 39 -4.93 -1.20 4.33
N VAL A 40 -4.43 -2.37 3.96
CA VAL A 40 -5.06 -3.66 4.28
C VAL A 40 -5.05 -3.91 5.79
N GLU A 41 -3.92 -3.72 6.46
CA GLU A 41 -3.78 -3.92 7.91
C GLU A 41 -4.69 -2.98 8.71
N VAL A 42 -4.70 -1.69 8.36
CA VAL A 42 -5.57 -0.69 8.99
C VAL A 42 -7.05 -1.03 8.79
N SER A 43 -7.43 -1.42 7.57
CA SER A 43 -8.81 -1.79 7.26
C SER A 43 -9.22 -3.08 7.96
N TRP A 44 -8.30 -4.03 8.11
CA TRP A 44 -8.54 -5.27 8.83
C TRP A 44 -8.76 -5.01 10.32
N LEU A 45 -7.92 -4.22 10.97
CA LEU A 45 -8.09 -3.85 12.37
C LEU A 45 -9.42 -3.11 12.60
N GLU A 46 -9.79 -2.20 11.70
CA GLU A 46 -11.08 -1.52 11.76
C GLU A 46 -12.25 -2.50 11.63
N GLN A 47 -12.16 -3.49 10.73
CA GLN A 47 -13.17 -4.51 10.57
C GLN A 47 -13.28 -5.39 11.81
N LEU A 48 -12.17 -5.81 12.40
CA LEU A 48 -12.15 -6.58 13.65
C LEU A 48 -12.87 -5.83 14.78
N ALA A 49 -12.60 -4.53 14.94
CA ALA A 49 -13.24 -3.72 15.97
C ALA A 49 -14.76 -3.52 15.76
N HIS A 50 -15.28 -3.75 14.57
CA HIS A 50 -16.71 -3.70 14.27
C HIS A 50 -17.40 -5.06 14.33
N ASP A 51 -16.63 -6.17 14.37
CA ASP A 51 -17.20 -7.52 14.38
C ASP A 51 -17.65 -7.91 15.80
N LYS A 52 -18.97 -8.04 15.96
CA LYS A 52 -19.59 -8.43 17.24
C LYS A 52 -19.27 -9.85 17.68
N ASN A 53 -18.76 -10.68 16.79
CA ASN A 53 -18.37 -12.06 17.09
C ASN A 53 -16.95 -12.17 17.68
N ILE A 54 -16.22 -11.04 17.73
CA ILE A 54 -14.86 -10.95 18.28
C ILE A 54 -14.85 -9.91 19.40
N PRO A 55 -15.49 -10.23 20.54
CA PRO A 55 -15.64 -9.28 21.64
C PRO A 55 -14.33 -8.90 22.34
N GLU A 56 -13.24 -9.62 22.08
CA GLU A 56 -11.91 -9.35 22.58
C GLU A 56 -11.31 -8.08 21.97
N VAL A 57 -11.74 -7.69 20.75
CA VAL A 57 -11.30 -6.44 20.12
C VAL A 57 -12.26 -5.33 20.55
N PRO A 58 -11.76 -4.31 21.26
CA PRO A 58 -12.61 -3.21 21.70
C PRO A 58 -13.23 -2.45 20.53
N LEU A 59 -14.46 -1.95 20.72
CA LEU A 59 -15.06 -1.00 19.78
C LEU A 59 -14.24 0.30 19.77
N MET A 60 -13.96 0.81 18.57
CA MET A 60 -13.31 2.10 18.42
C MET A 60 -14.29 3.27 18.54
N SER A 61 -13.89 4.32 19.26
CA SER A 61 -14.56 5.62 19.17
C SER A 61 -14.41 6.22 17.76
N GLY A 62 -15.28 7.15 17.40
CA GLY A 62 -15.17 7.85 16.11
C GLY A 62 -13.85 8.62 15.96
N GLN A 63 -13.28 9.11 17.08
CA GLN A 63 -12.00 9.79 17.09
C GLN A 63 -10.85 8.81 16.83
N ALA A 64 -10.84 7.67 17.49
CA ALA A 64 -9.84 6.61 17.25
C ALA A 64 -9.88 6.09 15.81
N ALA A 65 -11.08 5.81 15.29
CA ALA A 65 -11.27 5.38 13.91
C ALA A 65 -10.79 6.44 12.89
N TRP A 66 -11.04 7.73 13.16
CA TRP A 66 -10.51 8.80 12.30
C TRP A 66 -8.98 8.85 12.31
N HIS A 67 -8.37 8.70 13.50
CA HIS A 67 -6.91 8.68 13.65
C HIS A 67 -6.29 7.46 12.97
N LEU A 68 -6.86 6.28 13.18
CA LEU A 68 -6.42 5.04 12.51
C LEU A 68 -6.45 5.16 10.99
N ARG A 69 -7.55 5.68 10.41
CA ARG A 69 -7.64 5.96 8.97
C ARG A 69 -6.65 7.02 8.52
N GLY A 70 -6.24 7.92 9.40
CA GLY A 70 -5.19 8.92 9.15
C GLY A 70 -3.88 8.29 8.73
N ILE A 71 -3.49 7.14 9.32
CA ILE A 71 -2.28 6.39 8.98
C ILE A 71 -2.23 6.04 7.47
N THR A 72 -3.38 5.69 6.90
CA THR A 72 -3.50 5.36 5.47
C THR A 72 -3.66 6.61 4.59
N ARG A 73 -4.47 7.58 5.04
CA ARG A 73 -4.79 8.79 4.28
C ARG A 73 -3.57 9.66 4.06
N ASP A 74 -2.75 9.80 5.10
CA ASP A 74 -1.62 10.71 5.14
C ASP A 74 -0.29 9.98 4.85
N PHE A 75 -0.37 8.71 4.37
CA PHE A 75 0.78 7.87 4.06
C PHE A 75 1.58 8.43 2.87
N ASP A 76 2.87 8.61 3.08
CA ASP A 76 3.81 9.16 2.09
C ASP A 76 5.11 8.35 1.98
N VAL A 77 6.08 8.89 1.24
CA VAL A 77 7.38 8.25 1.02
C VAL A 77 8.21 8.17 2.30
N GLU A 78 8.12 9.15 3.19
CA GLU A 78 8.88 9.15 4.46
C GLU A 78 8.40 8.02 5.37
N HIS A 79 7.10 7.76 5.39
CA HIS A 79 6.51 6.62 6.09
C HIS A 79 6.98 5.29 5.50
N ALA A 80 7.06 5.19 4.17
CA ALA A 80 7.60 3.99 3.51
C ALA A 80 9.08 3.78 3.83
N GLU A 81 9.89 4.83 3.86
CA GLU A 81 11.30 4.78 4.28
C GLU A 81 11.44 4.34 5.75
N ARG A 82 10.52 4.80 6.64
CA ARG A 82 10.48 4.31 8.02
C ARG A 82 10.23 2.81 8.08
N ILE A 83 9.27 2.29 7.30
CA ILE A 83 9.00 0.85 7.21
C ILE A 83 10.23 0.10 6.70
N LYS A 84 10.94 0.59 5.69
CA LYS A 84 12.18 -0.01 5.18
C LYS A 84 13.30 -0.02 6.23
N ALA A 85 13.38 1.01 7.06
CA ALA A 85 14.33 1.04 8.17
C ALA A 85 14.01 -0.01 9.24
N ILE A 86 12.74 -0.25 9.55
CA ILE A 86 12.29 -1.33 10.44
C ILE A 86 12.59 -2.69 9.80
N GLU A 87 12.29 -2.86 8.53
CA GLU A 87 12.55 -4.09 7.76
C GLU A 87 14.03 -4.48 7.77
N ALA A 88 14.93 -3.51 7.66
CA ALA A 88 16.37 -3.75 7.71
C ALA A 88 16.83 -4.40 9.04
N THR A 89 16.06 -4.23 10.10
CA THR A 89 16.32 -4.83 11.42
C THR A 89 15.57 -6.14 11.61
N THR A 90 14.31 -6.21 11.20
CA THR A 90 13.44 -7.38 11.39
C THR A 90 13.68 -8.47 10.35
N ASN A 91 14.25 -8.11 9.21
CA ASN A 91 14.41 -8.94 8.02
C ASN A 91 13.09 -9.58 7.55
N HIS A 92 11.98 -8.85 7.73
CA HIS A 92 10.64 -9.30 7.37
C HIS A 92 9.75 -8.11 6.99
N ASP A 93 9.32 -8.07 5.74
CA ASP A 93 8.63 -6.94 5.11
C ASP A 93 7.23 -6.64 5.72
N VAL A 94 6.36 -7.64 5.80
CA VAL A 94 5.01 -7.46 6.38
C VAL A 94 5.08 -7.17 7.88
N LYS A 95 6.02 -7.80 8.60
CA LYS A 95 6.25 -7.52 10.03
C LYS A 95 6.70 -6.09 10.28
N ALA A 96 7.47 -5.52 9.34
CA ALA A 96 7.88 -4.11 9.42
C ALA A 96 6.66 -3.16 9.29
N VAL A 97 5.70 -3.49 8.44
CA VAL A 97 4.43 -2.76 8.32
C VAL A 97 3.64 -2.81 9.64
N GLU A 98 3.54 -4.00 10.25
CA GLU A 98 2.87 -4.17 11.55
C GLU A 98 3.50 -3.26 12.62
N TYR A 99 4.83 -3.26 12.74
CA TYR A 99 5.53 -2.43 13.71
C TYR A 99 5.34 -0.94 13.45
N PHE A 100 5.39 -0.51 12.21
CA PHE A 100 5.10 0.88 11.84
C PHE A 100 3.69 1.31 12.26
N ILE A 101 2.68 0.49 12.00
CA ILE A 101 1.30 0.79 12.40
C ILE A 101 1.21 0.89 13.93
N LYS A 102 1.85 -0.03 14.67
CA LYS A 102 1.90 0.04 16.13
C LYS A 102 2.59 1.30 16.65
N GLU A 103 3.66 1.76 15.99
CA GLU A 103 4.31 3.05 16.29
C GLU A 103 3.32 4.23 16.13
N GLN A 104 2.58 4.26 15.02
CA GLN A 104 1.61 5.32 14.77
C GLN A 104 0.42 5.27 15.75
N MET A 105 -0.04 4.06 16.10
CA MET A 105 -1.12 3.88 17.08
C MET A 105 -0.72 4.30 18.49
N ALA A 106 0.56 4.22 18.85
CA ALA A 106 1.04 4.61 20.18
C ALA A 106 0.84 6.10 20.50
N GLU A 107 0.63 6.93 19.48
CA GLU A 107 0.35 8.37 19.63
C GLU A 107 -1.08 8.66 20.13
N HIS A 108 -1.99 7.65 20.12
CA HIS A 108 -3.37 7.77 20.56
C HIS A 108 -3.69 6.70 21.61
N GLU A 109 -4.06 7.13 22.83
CA GLU A 109 -4.23 6.27 23.99
C GLU A 109 -5.16 5.05 23.75
N GLU A 110 -6.32 5.28 23.11
CA GLU A 110 -7.28 4.22 22.80
C GLU A 110 -6.69 3.21 21.80
N LEU A 111 -6.01 3.67 20.75
CA LEU A 111 -5.39 2.81 19.74
C LEU A 111 -4.19 2.05 20.31
N ALA A 112 -3.40 2.66 21.17
CA ALA A 112 -2.28 1.99 21.86
C ALA A 112 -2.75 0.73 22.58
N GLY A 113 -3.92 0.77 23.23
CA GLY A 113 -4.55 -0.38 23.87
C GLY A 113 -4.99 -1.50 22.91
N MET A 114 -5.07 -1.22 21.62
CA MET A 114 -5.49 -2.16 20.59
C MET A 114 -4.32 -2.67 19.73
N SER A 115 -3.10 -2.26 19.99
CA SER A 115 -1.92 -2.55 19.14
C SER A 115 -1.67 -4.03 18.90
N GLU A 116 -2.01 -4.90 19.86
CA GLU A 116 -1.82 -6.36 19.72
C GLU A 116 -2.80 -7.03 18.74
N PHE A 117 -3.85 -6.32 18.31
CA PHE A 117 -4.78 -6.79 17.29
C PHE A 117 -4.36 -6.42 15.86
N VAL A 118 -3.29 -5.65 15.68
CA VAL A 118 -2.69 -5.45 14.35
C VAL A 118 -2.18 -6.80 13.86
N HIS A 119 -2.51 -7.15 12.61
CA HIS A 119 -2.19 -8.45 11.99
C HIS A 119 -2.85 -9.67 12.66
N PHE A 120 -3.82 -9.46 13.56
CA PHE A 120 -4.47 -10.56 14.28
C PHE A 120 -5.19 -11.51 13.32
N ALA A 121 -4.98 -12.81 13.49
CA ALA A 121 -5.56 -13.89 12.69
C ALA A 121 -5.22 -13.86 11.19
N CYS A 122 -4.22 -13.09 10.77
CA CYS A 122 -3.71 -13.05 9.41
C CYS A 122 -2.34 -13.73 9.28
N THR A 123 -2.01 -14.14 8.07
CA THR A 123 -0.64 -14.43 7.64
C THR A 123 -0.15 -13.32 6.72
N SER A 124 1.16 -13.25 6.50
CA SER A 124 1.74 -12.29 5.55
C SER A 124 1.14 -12.43 4.15
N GLU A 125 0.75 -13.64 3.76
CA GLU A 125 0.18 -13.91 2.45
C GLU A 125 -1.26 -13.37 2.30
N ASP A 126 -2.05 -13.34 3.37
CA ASP A 126 -3.37 -12.68 3.34
C ASP A 126 -3.22 -11.19 3.03
N ILE A 127 -2.26 -10.52 3.67
CA ILE A 127 -1.96 -9.12 3.45
C ILE A 127 -1.41 -8.88 2.04
N ASN A 128 -0.46 -9.70 1.59
CA ASN A 128 0.15 -9.60 0.27
C ASN A 128 -0.86 -9.77 -0.86
N ASN A 129 -1.65 -10.85 -0.82
CA ASN A 129 -2.61 -11.15 -1.87
C ASN A 129 -3.66 -10.05 -2.03
N LEU A 130 -4.19 -9.53 -0.93
CA LEU A 130 -5.16 -8.44 -0.99
C LEU A 130 -4.50 -7.14 -1.48
N SER A 131 -3.27 -6.86 -1.05
CA SER A 131 -2.50 -5.70 -1.54
C SER A 131 -2.27 -5.77 -3.04
N TYR A 132 -1.82 -6.92 -3.57
CA TYR A 132 -1.65 -7.12 -5.02
C TYR A 132 -2.97 -6.97 -5.78
N SER A 133 -4.07 -7.46 -5.22
CA SER A 133 -5.39 -7.31 -5.85
C SER A 133 -5.80 -5.83 -5.96
N LEU A 134 -5.54 -5.04 -4.92
CA LEU A 134 -5.81 -3.60 -4.91
C LEU A 134 -4.89 -2.85 -5.87
N MET A 135 -3.59 -3.19 -5.92
CA MET A 135 -2.63 -2.65 -6.88
C MET A 135 -3.10 -2.90 -8.33
N LEU A 136 -3.49 -4.13 -8.64
CA LEU A 136 -3.99 -4.48 -9.98
C LEU A 136 -5.28 -3.74 -10.33
N LYS A 137 -6.18 -3.59 -9.37
CA LYS A 137 -7.41 -2.83 -9.54
C LYS A 137 -7.12 -1.38 -9.89
N GLU A 138 -6.28 -0.70 -9.11
CA GLU A 138 -5.93 0.71 -9.33
C GLU A 138 -5.11 0.90 -10.62
N ALA A 139 -4.14 0.01 -10.89
CA ALA A 139 -3.36 0.04 -12.13
C ALA A 139 -4.25 -0.14 -13.38
N ARG A 140 -5.28 -1.00 -13.30
CA ARG A 140 -6.25 -1.19 -14.38
C ARG A 140 -6.99 0.11 -14.70
N GLU A 141 -7.39 0.88 -13.69
CA GLU A 141 -8.08 2.17 -13.89
C GLU A 141 -7.20 3.19 -14.62
N ILE A 142 -5.88 3.12 -14.42
CA ILE A 142 -4.91 3.97 -15.13
C ILE A 142 -4.68 3.47 -16.56
N LEU A 143 -4.60 2.16 -16.77
CA LEU A 143 -4.19 1.56 -18.05
C LEU A 143 -5.33 1.47 -19.07
N LEU A 144 -6.55 1.12 -18.64
CA LEU A 144 -7.67 0.93 -19.58
C LEU A 144 -7.95 2.14 -20.48
N PRO A 145 -7.99 3.40 -19.96
CA PRO A 145 -8.19 4.56 -20.83
C PRO A 145 -7.07 4.74 -21.87
N LYS A 146 -5.84 4.33 -21.55
CA LYS A 146 -4.70 4.37 -22.48
C LYS A 146 -4.82 3.30 -23.58
N MET A 147 -5.27 2.10 -23.21
CA MET A 147 -5.56 1.03 -24.18
C MET A 147 -6.68 1.45 -25.12
N ASP A 148 -7.76 2.05 -24.63
CA ASP A 148 -8.86 2.54 -25.47
C ASP A 148 -8.40 3.63 -26.46
N GLN A 149 -7.48 4.51 -26.04
CA GLN A 149 -6.88 5.50 -26.94
C GLN A 149 -6.10 4.82 -28.09
N VAL A 150 -5.32 3.78 -27.81
CA VAL A 150 -4.57 3.01 -28.83
C VAL A 150 -5.53 2.31 -29.77
N ILE A 151 -6.53 1.60 -29.24
CA ILE A 151 -7.54 0.89 -30.04
C ILE A 151 -8.27 1.88 -30.95
N SER A 152 -8.67 3.02 -30.43
CA SER A 152 -9.35 4.07 -31.19
C SER A 152 -8.47 4.67 -32.29
N ALA A 153 -7.16 4.83 -32.03
CA ALA A 153 -6.22 5.30 -33.06
C ALA A 153 -6.06 4.29 -34.19
N ILE A 154 -5.92 3.01 -33.86
CA ILE A 154 -5.82 1.93 -34.86
C ILE A 154 -7.09 1.86 -35.70
N ARG A 155 -8.28 1.92 -35.07
CA ARG A 155 -9.55 1.92 -35.81
C ARG A 155 -9.65 3.08 -36.79
N ARG A 156 -9.28 4.30 -36.40
CA ARG A 156 -9.28 5.45 -37.31
C ARG A 156 -8.37 5.22 -38.52
N GLN A 157 -7.18 4.67 -38.33
CA GLN A 157 -6.27 4.37 -39.43
C GLN A 157 -6.80 3.28 -40.37
N ALA A 158 -7.52 2.28 -39.81
CA ALA A 158 -8.09 1.20 -40.64
C ALA A 158 -9.27 1.66 -41.48
N HIS A 159 -9.91 2.80 -41.17
CA HIS A 159 -11.06 3.35 -41.88
C HIS A 159 -10.71 4.61 -42.71
N ALA A 160 -9.47 5.04 -42.72
CA ALA A 160 -8.97 6.15 -43.53
C ALA A 160 -8.49 5.65 -44.91
#